data_9ab861de81578d7fcdc6ae4895f33b33
#
_entry.id   9ab861de81578d7fcdc6ae4895f33b33
#
_cell.length_a   1.000
_cell.length_b   1.000
_cell.length_c   1.000
_cell.angle_alpha   90.00
_cell.angle_beta   90.00
_cell.angle_gamma   90.00
#
_symmetry.space_group_name_H-M   'P 1'
#
loop_
_entity.id
_entity.type
_entity.pdbx_description
1 polymer ?
#
loop_
_entity_poly.entity_id
_entity_poly.type
_entity_poly.pdbx_seq_one_letter_code
_entity_poly.pdbx_strand_id
1 'polypeptide(L)'
;ESFSHWETIREALEWHVAARSSNGLPDPSYPVKVFILGASARYEYGGLKADGSFSSEESTNEILKSLMSIVKDAAQGHNIEFLLCGRDVPADLNGFEQRERMVTGQTTSQVTVRHRVGYLHNLSAEDVGEDILRGALFIALHGGLGLEHPELANSWPTTLQKIRAAAPAYLAISSFNQVEHSIAADKLRTSFPQQLEEIRSGVNTVGSLCGPDMIGPFDGLQGKRNYCILHARVVPLKLSSDGWDLFD
;
A
#
# COMPACT_ATOMS: atom_id res chain seq x y z
N GLU A 1 2.98 10.52 -17.76
CA GLU A 1 1.67 10.27 -17.13
C GLU A 1 1.69 9.21 -16.01
N SER A 2 2.81 8.49 -15.79
CA SER A 2 2.95 7.51 -14.71
C SER A 2 3.26 8.13 -13.32
N PHE A 3 3.41 9.43 -13.23
CA PHE A 3 3.93 10.10 -12.03
C PHE A 3 3.00 10.07 -10.82
N SER A 4 1.69 10.04 -10.99
CA SER A 4 0.77 10.26 -9.87
C SER A 4 0.72 9.12 -8.85
N HIS A 5 0.91 7.87 -9.23
CA HIS A 5 0.90 6.77 -8.26
C HIS A 5 2.21 6.71 -7.45
N TRP A 6 3.34 7.02 -8.06
CA TRP A 6 4.62 7.14 -7.36
C TRP A 6 4.63 8.30 -6.36
N GLU A 7 4.05 9.43 -6.73
CA GLU A 7 3.86 10.56 -5.81
C GLU A 7 2.94 10.21 -4.64
N THR A 8 1.88 9.46 -4.89
CA THR A 8 1.00 8.98 -3.81
C THR A 8 1.72 8.02 -2.87
N ILE A 9 2.57 7.13 -3.38
CA ILE A 9 3.42 6.27 -2.56
C ILE A 9 4.41 7.11 -1.74
N ARG A 10 5.03 8.14 -2.33
CA ARG A 10 5.95 9.05 -1.65
C ARG A 10 5.26 9.74 -0.48
N GLU A 11 4.10 10.34 -0.71
CA GLU A 11 3.33 11.03 0.34
C GLU A 11 2.94 10.07 1.48
N ALA A 12 2.50 8.85 1.15
CA ALA A 12 2.16 7.84 2.13
C ALA A 12 3.38 7.41 2.97
N LEU A 13 4.54 7.27 2.33
CA LEU A 13 5.79 6.91 3.01
C LEU A 13 6.29 8.02 3.93
N GLU A 14 6.28 9.28 3.46
CA GLU A 14 6.63 10.47 4.28
C GLU A 14 5.78 10.52 5.55
N TRP A 15 4.46 10.42 5.39
CA TRP A 15 3.55 10.38 6.51
C TRP A 15 3.85 9.22 7.48
N HIS A 16 4.09 8.02 6.95
CA HIS A 16 4.37 6.85 7.76
C HIS A 16 5.67 6.98 8.57
N VAL A 17 6.75 7.43 7.94
CA VAL A 17 8.05 7.64 8.61
C VAL A 17 7.93 8.69 9.71
N ALA A 18 7.23 9.80 9.45
CA ALA A 18 6.97 10.83 10.46
C ALA A 18 6.13 10.29 11.63
N ALA A 19 5.09 9.49 11.35
CA ALA A 19 4.25 8.89 12.36
C ALA A 19 4.99 7.83 13.21
N ARG A 20 5.91 7.07 12.62
CA ARG A 20 6.77 6.14 13.38
C ARG A 20 7.62 6.87 14.41
N SER A 21 8.25 7.96 14.01
CA SER A 21 9.12 8.76 14.88
C SER A 21 8.37 9.34 16.07
N SER A 22 7.11 9.73 15.91
CA SER A 22 6.29 10.34 16.96
C SER A 22 5.65 9.34 17.91
N ASN A 23 5.47 8.07 17.51
CA ASN A 23 4.71 7.08 18.27
C ASN A 23 5.58 6.01 18.99
N GLY A 24 6.90 6.20 19.05
CA GLY A 24 7.80 5.25 19.71
C GLY A 24 7.75 3.85 19.11
N LEU A 25 7.46 3.75 17.81
CA LEU A 25 7.46 2.48 17.07
C LEU A 25 8.88 1.97 16.87
N PRO A 26 9.03 0.68 16.49
CA PRO A 26 10.29 -0.06 16.65
C PRO A 26 11.51 0.68 16.14
N ASP A 27 12.60 0.40 16.82
CA ASP A 27 13.97 0.82 16.57
C ASP A 27 14.22 1.13 15.08
N PRO A 28 14.82 2.28 14.74
CA PRO A 28 15.23 2.62 13.36
C PRO A 28 16.07 1.56 12.65
N SER A 29 16.69 0.64 13.40
CA SER A 29 17.43 -0.50 12.85
C SER A 29 16.56 -1.51 12.08
N TYR A 30 15.25 -1.57 12.37
CA TYR A 30 14.34 -2.44 11.64
C TYR A 30 13.85 -1.77 10.36
N PRO A 31 13.86 -2.50 9.22
CA PRO A 31 13.41 -1.96 7.96
C PRO A 31 11.93 -1.54 8.03
N VAL A 32 11.61 -0.46 7.36
CA VAL A 32 10.22 -0.05 7.12
C VAL A 32 9.63 -1.00 6.09
N LYS A 33 8.54 -1.67 6.46
CA LYS A 33 7.82 -2.58 5.55
C LYS A 33 6.69 -1.83 4.86
N VAL A 34 6.67 -1.88 3.53
CA VAL A 34 5.66 -1.25 2.69
C VAL A 34 5.05 -2.28 1.76
N PHE A 35 3.75 -2.49 1.88
CA PHE A 35 2.98 -3.40 1.04
C PHE A 35 2.18 -2.60 0.02
N ILE A 36 2.48 -2.78 -1.26
CA ILE A 36 1.70 -2.19 -2.37
C ILE A 36 0.70 -3.26 -2.81
N LEU A 37 -0.56 -3.06 -2.43
CA LEU A 37 -1.65 -4.00 -2.62
C LEU A 37 -2.35 -3.76 -3.96
N GLY A 38 -2.65 -4.83 -4.68
CA GLY A 38 -3.32 -4.76 -5.98
C GLY A 38 -2.39 -4.34 -7.12
N ALA A 39 -1.07 -4.51 -6.93
CA ALA A 39 -0.08 -4.26 -7.98
C ALA A 39 -0.43 -5.03 -9.26
N SER A 40 -0.33 -4.38 -10.40
CA SER A 40 -0.73 -4.94 -11.68
C SER A 40 0.23 -4.60 -12.81
N ALA A 41 0.31 -5.49 -13.80
CA ALA A 41 1.12 -5.28 -15.00
C ALA A 41 0.81 -3.97 -15.72
N ARG A 42 -0.46 -3.53 -15.66
CA ARG A 42 -0.92 -2.34 -16.35
C ARG A 42 -0.47 -1.03 -15.73
N TYR A 43 -0.32 -0.99 -14.40
CA TYR A 43 -0.12 0.26 -13.67
C TYR A 43 1.30 0.37 -13.11
N GLU A 44 1.66 -0.52 -12.23
CA GLU A 44 2.96 -0.45 -11.55
C GLU A 44 4.10 -0.93 -12.46
N TYR A 45 3.81 -1.86 -13.36
CA TYR A 45 4.83 -2.45 -14.27
C TYR A 45 4.88 -1.79 -15.64
N GLY A 46 4.27 -0.61 -15.82
CA GLY A 46 4.37 0.17 -17.05
C GLY A 46 3.51 -0.32 -18.23
N GLY A 47 2.74 -1.39 -18.01
CA GLY A 47 1.83 -1.94 -19.02
C GLY A 47 2.53 -2.70 -20.17
N LEU A 48 1.74 -3.10 -21.15
CA LEU A 48 2.25 -3.70 -22.37
C LEU A 48 2.84 -2.61 -23.28
N LYS A 49 3.92 -2.92 -23.97
CA LYS A 49 4.48 -2.09 -25.05
C LYS A 49 3.46 -1.97 -26.21
N ALA A 50 3.69 -1.02 -27.09
CA ALA A 50 2.81 -0.81 -28.25
C ALA A 50 2.69 -2.04 -29.18
N ASP A 51 3.69 -2.93 -29.16
CA ASP A 51 3.70 -4.21 -29.88
C ASP A 51 3.04 -5.36 -29.10
N GLY A 52 2.48 -5.09 -27.92
CA GLY A 52 1.88 -6.09 -27.03
C GLY A 52 2.89 -6.89 -26.21
N SER A 53 4.19 -6.61 -26.31
CA SER A 53 5.20 -7.28 -25.50
C SER A 53 5.30 -6.66 -24.10
N PHE A 54 5.79 -7.47 -23.16
CA PHE A 54 6.08 -7.07 -21.79
C PHE A 54 7.52 -7.50 -21.47
N SER A 55 8.31 -6.59 -20.89
CA SER A 55 9.67 -6.89 -20.44
C SER A 55 9.72 -6.79 -18.92
N SER A 56 9.75 -7.93 -18.26
CA SER A 56 9.81 -8.01 -16.79
C SER A 56 11.06 -7.35 -16.23
N GLU A 57 12.20 -7.55 -16.86
CA GLU A 57 13.48 -6.97 -16.43
C GLU A 57 13.46 -5.44 -16.54
N GLU A 58 13.01 -4.91 -17.67
CA GLU A 58 12.92 -3.46 -17.87
C GLU A 58 11.95 -2.83 -16.85
N SER A 59 10.77 -3.45 -16.66
CA SER A 59 9.75 -2.98 -15.74
C SER A 59 10.22 -3.02 -14.29
N THR A 60 10.89 -4.09 -13.85
CA THR A 60 11.39 -4.18 -12.46
C THR A 60 12.51 -3.18 -12.20
N ASN A 61 13.36 -2.90 -13.17
CA ASN A 61 14.39 -1.88 -13.05
C ASN A 61 13.80 -0.47 -12.95
N GLU A 62 12.75 -0.17 -13.71
CA GLU A 62 12.04 1.12 -13.61
C GLU A 62 11.32 1.28 -12.26
N ILE A 63 10.68 0.23 -11.76
CA ILE A 63 10.08 0.19 -10.42
C ILE A 63 11.13 0.48 -9.36
N LEU A 64 12.23 -0.25 -9.39
CA LEU A 64 13.32 -0.08 -8.42
C LEU A 64 13.86 1.34 -8.43
N LYS A 65 14.13 1.93 -9.60
CA LYS A 65 14.58 3.32 -9.73
C LYS A 65 13.58 4.31 -9.15
N SER A 66 12.28 4.12 -9.44
CA SER A 66 11.22 4.98 -8.92
C SER A 66 11.13 4.90 -7.40
N LEU A 67 11.17 3.69 -6.84
CA LEU A 67 11.14 3.49 -5.39
C LEU A 67 12.39 4.01 -4.70
N MET A 68 13.57 3.88 -5.30
CA MET A 68 14.82 4.48 -4.79
C MET A 68 14.73 6.00 -4.74
N SER A 69 14.16 6.63 -5.78
CA SER A 69 13.93 8.08 -5.77
C SER A 69 13.00 8.48 -4.64
N ILE A 70 11.90 7.75 -4.44
CA ILE A 70 10.95 8.00 -3.33
C ILE A 70 11.65 7.87 -1.98
N VAL A 71 12.43 6.82 -1.76
CA VAL A 71 13.15 6.61 -0.48
C VAL A 71 14.15 7.72 -0.22
N LYS A 72 14.85 8.18 -1.26
CA LYS A 72 15.78 9.31 -1.15
C LYS A 72 15.09 10.56 -0.63
N ASP A 73 13.89 10.84 -1.09
CA ASP A 73 13.16 12.06 -0.77
C ASP A 73 12.36 11.94 0.55
N ALA A 74 11.70 10.80 0.75
CA ALA A 74 10.71 10.59 1.82
C ALA A 74 11.24 9.86 3.06
N ALA A 75 12.31 9.07 2.93
CA ALA A 75 12.74 8.14 3.98
C ALA A 75 14.26 7.97 4.05
N GLN A 76 15.00 9.04 3.82
CA GLN A 76 16.47 9.04 3.85
C GLN A 76 17.00 8.47 5.17
N GLY A 77 17.98 7.56 5.07
CA GLY A 77 18.59 6.92 6.23
C GLY A 77 17.85 5.69 6.75
N HIS A 78 16.68 5.36 6.21
CA HIS A 78 15.93 4.16 6.57
C HIS A 78 16.15 3.03 5.57
N ASN A 79 16.21 1.80 6.06
CA ASN A 79 16.08 0.61 5.22
C ASN A 79 14.61 0.37 4.92
N ILE A 80 14.26 0.19 3.65
CA ILE A 80 12.88 0.02 3.22
C ILE A 80 12.74 -1.28 2.45
N GLU A 81 11.72 -2.07 2.82
CA GLU A 81 11.34 -3.26 2.08
C GLU A 81 9.95 -3.07 1.48
N PHE A 82 9.87 -3.04 0.17
CA PHE A 82 8.64 -3.01 -0.59
C PHE A 82 8.23 -4.42 -1.00
N LEU A 83 6.98 -4.78 -0.79
CA LEU A 83 6.35 -5.96 -1.35
C LEU A 83 5.20 -5.52 -2.26
N LEU A 84 5.38 -5.71 -3.58
CA LEU A 84 4.34 -5.52 -4.57
C LEU A 84 3.56 -6.82 -4.69
N CYS A 85 2.30 -6.82 -4.32
CA CYS A 85 1.44 -7.99 -4.42
C CYS A 85 0.11 -7.68 -5.09
N GLY A 86 -0.32 -8.58 -5.96
CA GLY A 86 -1.56 -8.43 -6.71
C GLY A 86 -1.80 -9.66 -7.59
N ARG A 87 -3.06 -9.88 -7.96
CA ARG A 87 -3.42 -10.96 -8.87
C ARG A 87 -2.75 -10.81 -10.23
N ASP A 88 -2.61 -9.57 -10.68
CA ASP A 88 -2.14 -9.22 -12.01
C ASP A 88 -0.64 -8.86 -12.02
N VAL A 89 0.11 -9.19 -10.97
CA VAL A 89 1.58 -9.20 -10.99
C VAL A 89 2.05 -10.23 -12.03
N PRO A 90 2.99 -9.90 -12.92
CA PRO A 90 3.48 -10.85 -13.91
C PRO A 90 3.98 -12.15 -13.27
N ALA A 91 3.53 -13.29 -13.82
CA ALA A 91 3.78 -14.59 -13.20
C ALA A 91 5.27 -14.97 -13.11
N ASP A 92 6.06 -14.51 -14.07
CA ASP A 92 7.53 -14.69 -14.11
C ASP A 92 8.27 -13.87 -13.05
N LEU A 93 7.61 -12.86 -12.46
CA LEU A 93 8.14 -12.10 -11.34
C LEU A 93 7.76 -12.68 -9.98
N ASN A 94 6.97 -13.73 -9.92
CA ASN A 94 6.59 -14.31 -8.63
C ASN A 94 7.81 -14.85 -7.88
N GLY A 95 8.11 -14.27 -6.72
CA GLY A 95 9.30 -14.61 -5.95
C GLY A 95 10.55 -13.81 -6.31
N PHE A 96 10.49 -12.99 -7.33
CA PHE A 96 11.62 -12.15 -7.72
C PHE A 96 11.90 -11.09 -6.66
N GLU A 97 13.18 -10.85 -6.40
CA GLU A 97 13.67 -9.89 -5.42
C GLU A 97 14.83 -9.10 -5.98
N GLN A 98 14.81 -7.79 -5.78
CA GLN A 98 15.93 -6.88 -6.07
C GLN A 98 16.34 -6.15 -4.80
N ARG A 99 17.65 -5.91 -4.65
CA ARG A 99 18.20 -5.14 -3.53
C ARG A 99 19.21 -4.13 -4.05
N GLU A 100 19.05 -2.90 -3.61
CA GLU A 100 19.99 -1.83 -3.92
C GLU A 100 20.36 -1.04 -2.67
N ARG A 101 21.60 -0.58 -2.65
CA ARG A 101 22.11 0.29 -1.60
C ARG A 101 22.22 1.71 -2.13
N MET A 102 21.66 2.63 -1.39
CA MET A 102 21.69 4.05 -1.70
C MET A 102 22.52 4.79 -0.63
N VAL A 103 23.48 5.58 -1.09
CA VAL A 103 24.30 6.44 -0.23
C VAL A 103 23.93 7.88 -0.52
N THR A 104 23.48 8.60 0.52
CA THR A 104 23.11 10.01 0.40
C THR A 104 23.81 10.79 1.52
N GLY A 105 24.87 11.52 1.14
CA GLY A 105 25.72 12.17 2.13
C GLY A 105 26.39 11.16 3.06
N GLN A 106 26.12 11.26 4.36
CA GLN A 106 26.65 10.34 5.38
C GLN A 106 25.71 9.18 5.71
N THR A 107 24.50 9.15 5.13
CA THR A 107 23.52 8.11 5.39
C THR A 107 23.52 7.04 4.31
N THR A 108 23.28 5.80 4.73
CA THR A 108 23.11 4.66 3.84
C THR A 108 21.73 4.06 4.09
N SER A 109 20.99 3.85 3.01
CA SER A 109 19.72 3.16 3.00
C SER A 109 19.80 1.91 2.13
N GLN A 110 19.11 0.86 2.49
CA GLN A 110 18.89 -0.30 1.64
C GLN A 110 17.45 -0.32 1.19
N VAL A 111 17.23 -0.46 -0.11
CA VAL A 111 15.93 -0.66 -0.73
C VAL A 111 15.84 -2.08 -1.20
N THR A 112 14.86 -2.83 -0.72
CA THR A 112 14.53 -4.18 -1.18
C THR A 112 13.15 -4.15 -1.81
N VAL A 113 13.01 -4.73 -3.00
CA VAL A 113 11.74 -4.83 -3.72
C VAL A 113 11.46 -6.28 -4.01
N ARG A 114 10.32 -6.77 -3.56
CA ARG A 114 9.84 -8.14 -3.77
C ARG A 114 8.54 -8.12 -4.55
N HIS A 115 8.34 -9.12 -5.37
CA HIS A 115 7.15 -9.28 -6.20
C HIS A 115 6.44 -10.59 -5.87
N ARG A 116 5.12 -10.56 -5.68
CA ARG A 116 4.29 -11.73 -5.38
C ARG A 116 2.98 -11.70 -6.15
N VAL A 117 2.69 -12.79 -6.82
CA VAL A 117 1.38 -13.02 -7.43
C VAL A 117 0.40 -13.42 -6.34
N GLY A 118 -0.73 -12.73 -6.26
CA GLY A 118 -1.81 -13.03 -5.33
C GLY A 118 -2.15 -11.89 -4.37
N TYR A 119 -3.22 -12.08 -3.63
CA TYR A 119 -3.66 -11.13 -2.61
C TYR A 119 -2.86 -11.30 -1.32
N LEU A 120 -2.73 -10.23 -0.54
CA LEU A 120 -2.01 -10.23 0.73
C LEU A 120 -2.39 -11.41 1.64
N HIS A 121 -3.68 -11.74 1.71
CA HIS A 121 -4.17 -12.81 2.59
C HIS A 121 -3.80 -14.22 2.12
N ASN A 122 -3.40 -14.39 0.86
CA ASN A 122 -2.95 -15.66 0.29
C ASN A 122 -1.43 -15.86 0.42
N LEU A 123 -0.69 -14.83 0.82
CA LEU A 123 0.75 -14.92 0.98
C LEU A 123 1.10 -15.69 2.25
N SER A 124 2.14 -16.55 2.16
CA SER A 124 2.62 -17.33 3.29
C SER A 124 3.24 -16.45 4.39
N ALA A 125 3.38 -17.01 5.59
CA ALA A 125 4.09 -16.34 6.68
C ALA A 125 5.55 -16.03 6.31
N GLU A 126 6.19 -16.88 5.49
CA GLU A 126 7.56 -16.67 4.99
C GLU A 126 7.64 -15.48 4.03
N ASP A 127 6.62 -15.30 3.16
CA ASP A 127 6.56 -14.17 2.23
C ASP A 127 6.37 -12.84 2.96
N VAL A 128 5.58 -12.83 4.02
CA VAL A 128 5.13 -11.62 4.72
C VAL A 128 5.92 -11.39 5.99
N GLY A 129 6.42 -12.46 6.65
CA GLY A 129 7.03 -12.44 7.97
C GLY A 129 6.00 -12.01 9.03
N GLU A 130 5.39 -12.95 9.77
CA GLU A 130 4.26 -12.60 10.67
C GLU A 130 4.62 -11.56 11.73
N ASP A 131 5.83 -11.64 12.29
CA ASP A 131 6.34 -10.65 13.25
C ASP A 131 6.64 -9.28 12.61
N ILE A 132 6.68 -9.21 11.29
CA ILE A 132 7.17 -8.07 10.51
C ILE A 132 6.02 -7.17 10.03
N LEU A 133 4.78 -7.64 10.09
CA LEU A 133 3.61 -6.83 9.68
C LEU A 133 3.33 -5.69 10.65
N ARG A 134 3.75 -5.83 11.90
CA ARG A 134 3.51 -4.82 12.92
C ARG A 134 4.24 -3.52 12.62
N GLY A 135 3.47 -2.44 12.51
CA GLY A 135 4.00 -1.14 12.11
C GLY A 135 4.20 -0.97 10.61
N ALA A 136 3.77 -1.92 9.78
CA ALA A 136 3.87 -1.83 8.34
C ALA A 136 2.92 -0.79 7.74
N LEU A 137 3.30 -0.27 6.58
CA LEU A 137 2.47 0.57 5.73
C LEU A 137 1.85 -0.27 4.60
N PHE A 138 0.53 -0.26 4.51
CA PHE A 138 -0.22 -0.88 3.43
C PHE A 138 -0.78 0.19 2.49
N ILE A 139 -0.39 0.16 1.24
CA ILE A 139 -0.81 1.11 0.21
C ILE A 139 -1.67 0.37 -0.80
N ALA A 140 -2.90 0.81 -0.99
CA ALA A 140 -3.79 0.29 -2.02
C ALA A 140 -4.10 1.42 -3.03
N LEU A 141 -3.46 1.34 -4.19
CA LEU A 141 -3.68 2.27 -5.28
C LEU A 141 -4.83 1.73 -6.14
N HIS A 142 -5.97 2.44 -6.14
CA HIS A 142 -7.19 1.98 -6.82
C HIS A 142 -7.56 0.53 -6.45
N GLY A 143 -7.39 0.18 -5.18
CA GLY A 143 -7.62 -1.18 -4.69
C GLY A 143 -9.08 -1.65 -4.77
N GLY A 144 -9.99 -0.78 -5.22
CA GLY A 144 -11.40 -1.13 -5.40
C GLY A 144 -12.14 -1.45 -4.11
N LEU A 145 -11.63 -1.04 -2.94
CA LEU A 145 -12.30 -1.28 -1.66
C LEU A 145 -13.71 -0.69 -1.63
N GLY A 146 -13.90 0.46 -2.29
CA GLY A 146 -15.21 1.13 -2.43
C GLY A 146 -16.07 0.60 -3.58
N LEU A 147 -15.58 -0.35 -4.38
CA LEU A 147 -16.32 -0.90 -5.51
C LEU A 147 -17.13 -2.12 -5.12
N GLU A 148 -18.31 -2.27 -5.70
CA GLU A 148 -19.18 -3.46 -5.55
C GLU A 148 -18.85 -4.51 -6.63
N HIS A 149 -17.56 -4.81 -6.82
CA HIS A 149 -17.15 -5.85 -7.74
C HIS A 149 -17.07 -7.19 -6.99
N PRO A 150 -17.72 -8.29 -7.47
CA PRO A 150 -17.81 -9.54 -6.73
C PRO A 150 -16.47 -10.11 -6.27
N GLU A 151 -15.45 -10.07 -7.13
CA GLU A 151 -14.11 -10.57 -6.77
C GLU A 151 -13.45 -9.73 -5.66
N LEU A 152 -13.60 -8.40 -5.71
CA LEU A 152 -13.05 -7.49 -4.72
C LEU A 152 -13.85 -7.54 -3.42
N ALA A 153 -15.18 -7.67 -3.51
CA ALA A 153 -16.04 -7.84 -2.34
C ALA A 153 -15.64 -9.06 -1.48
N ASN A 154 -15.16 -10.12 -2.10
CA ASN A 154 -14.73 -11.34 -1.41
C ASN A 154 -13.28 -11.29 -0.91
N SER A 155 -12.39 -10.56 -1.59
CA SER A 155 -10.95 -10.53 -1.24
C SER A 155 -10.62 -9.52 -0.14
N TRP A 156 -11.27 -8.38 -0.12
CA TRP A 156 -10.98 -7.32 0.84
C TRP A 156 -11.25 -7.68 2.30
N PRO A 157 -12.37 -8.33 2.69
CA PRO A 157 -12.61 -8.67 4.09
C PRO A 157 -11.47 -9.50 4.70
N THR A 158 -10.97 -10.50 3.97
CA THR A 158 -9.86 -11.34 4.45
C THR A 158 -8.53 -10.57 4.50
N THR A 159 -8.28 -9.69 3.52
CA THR A 159 -7.11 -8.80 3.53
C THR A 159 -7.14 -7.86 4.73
N LEU A 160 -8.29 -7.23 5.02
CA LEU A 160 -8.46 -6.32 6.16
C LEU A 160 -8.31 -7.06 7.49
N GLN A 161 -8.77 -8.30 7.59
CA GLN A 161 -8.56 -9.14 8.77
C GLN A 161 -7.07 -9.40 9.02
N LYS A 162 -6.29 -9.68 7.97
CA LYS A 162 -4.83 -9.84 8.06
C LYS A 162 -4.15 -8.55 8.51
N ILE A 163 -4.55 -7.40 7.97
CA ILE A 163 -4.05 -6.09 8.39
C ILE A 163 -4.42 -5.81 9.85
N ARG A 164 -5.65 -6.17 10.28
CA ARG A 164 -6.10 -6.03 11.67
C ARG A 164 -5.21 -6.82 12.64
N ALA A 165 -4.84 -8.04 12.28
CA ALA A 165 -3.95 -8.87 13.08
C ALA A 165 -2.53 -8.27 13.20
N ALA A 166 -2.14 -7.45 12.23
CA ALA A 166 -0.84 -6.76 12.20
C ALA A 166 -0.78 -5.46 13.01
N ALA A 167 -1.84 -5.09 13.72
CA ALA A 167 -1.89 -3.81 14.45
C ALA A 167 -0.75 -3.66 15.48
N PRO A 168 -0.14 -2.46 15.63
CA PRO A 168 -0.43 -1.25 14.87
C PRO A 168 -0.02 -1.38 13.40
N ALA A 169 -0.85 -0.86 12.50
CA ALA A 169 -0.61 -0.86 11.07
C ALA A 169 -1.04 0.48 10.46
N TYR A 170 -0.50 0.83 9.32
CA TYR A 170 -0.81 2.06 8.61
C TYR A 170 -1.41 1.74 7.25
N LEU A 171 -2.40 2.51 6.85
CA LEU A 171 -3.14 2.35 5.60
C LEU A 171 -3.10 3.63 4.79
N ALA A 172 -2.80 3.52 3.51
CA ALA A 172 -3.00 4.57 2.52
C ALA A 172 -3.82 3.99 1.37
N ILE A 173 -5.07 4.43 1.22
CA ILE A 173 -5.99 3.91 0.22
C ILE A 173 -6.40 5.05 -0.70
N SER A 174 -6.20 4.86 -2.01
CA SER A 174 -6.64 5.80 -3.02
C SER A 174 -7.89 5.31 -3.73
N SER A 175 -8.70 6.26 -4.17
CA SER A 175 -9.96 6.06 -4.87
C SER A 175 -10.06 6.95 -6.12
N PHE A 176 -10.82 6.52 -7.12
CA PHE A 176 -11.03 7.29 -8.34
C PHE A 176 -11.89 8.54 -8.15
N ASN A 177 -12.82 8.50 -7.20
CA ASN A 177 -13.77 9.57 -6.96
C ASN A 177 -14.24 9.59 -5.50
N GLN A 178 -15.01 10.63 -5.17
CA GLN A 178 -15.54 10.86 -3.84
C GLN A 178 -16.52 9.75 -3.37
N VAL A 179 -17.29 9.18 -4.28
CA VAL A 179 -18.28 8.13 -3.92
C VAL A 179 -17.55 6.86 -3.50
N GLU A 180 -16.61 6.39 -4.32
CA GLU A 180 -15.78 5.24 -3.99
C GLU A 180 -15.03 5.46 -2.67
N HIS A 181 -14.48 6.67 -2.50
CA HIS A 181 -13.77 7.04 -1.29
C HIS A 181 -14.65 6.94 -0.03
N SER A 182 -15.87 7.47 -0.08
CA SER A 182 -16.80 7.40 1.05
C SER A 182 -17.15 5.95 1.40
N ILE A 183 -17.42 5.12 0.40
CA ILE A 183 -17.72 3.70 0.60
C ILE A 183 -16.50 2.98 1.19
N ALA A 184 -15.30 3.25 0.69
CA ALA A 184 -14.06 2.68 1.22
C ALA A 184 -13.84 3.07 2.69
N ALA A 185 -14.04 4.34 3.03
CA ALA A 185 -13.91 4.83 4.41
C ALA A 185 -14.91 4.14 5.35
N ASP A 186 -16.17 3.97 4.94
CA ASP A 186 -17.19 3.28 5.74
C ASP A 186 -16.87 1.79 5.92
N LYS A 187 -16.39 1.12 4.87
CA LYS A 187 -15.92 -0.27 4.97
C LYS A 187 -14.75 -0.41 5.95
N LEU A 188 -13.81 0.53 5.96
CA LEU A 188 -12.72 0.52 6.95
C LEU A 188 -13.23 0.72 8.36
N ARG A 189 -14.10 1.70 8.61
CA ARG A 189 -14.69 1.94 9.94
C ARG A 189 -15.43 0.71 10.46
N THR A 190 -16.16 0.03 9.57
CA THR A 190 -16.85 -1.21 9.91
C THR A 190 -15.90 -2.38 10.17
N SER A 191 -14.79 -2.46 9.41
CA SER A 191 -13.82 -3.55 9.54
C SER A 191 -12.91 -3.40 10.76
N PHE A 192 -12.69 -2.17 11.23
CA PHE A 192 -11.82 -1.85 12.37
C PHE A 192 -12.56 -1.09 13.48
N PRO A 193 -13.66 -1.64 14.04
CA PRO A 193 -14.38 -0.96 15.08
C PRO A 193 -13.46 -0.69 16.28
N GLN A 194 -13.44 0.56 16.77
CA GLN A 194 -12.63 1.03 17.89
C GLN A 194 -11.10 0.94 17.69
N GLN A 195 -10.65 0.50 16.50
CA GLN A 195 -9.23 0.36 16.18
C GLN A 195 -8.77 1.33 15.08
N LEU A 196 -9.67 2.02 14.40
CA LEU A 196 -9.32 2.92 13.32
C LEU A 196 -9.16 4.35 13.81
N GLU A 197 -7.96 4.88 13.64
CA GLU A 197 -7.67 6.31 13.75
C GLU A 197 -7.53 6.86 12.33
N GLU A 198 -8.52 7.62 11.87
CA GLU A 198 -8.45 8.33 10.59
C GLU A 198 -7.62 9.59 10.77
N ILE A 199 -6.52 9.69 10.02
CA ILE A 199 -5.57 10.79 10.17
C ILE A 199 -5.82 11.85 9.10
N ARG A 200 -6.11 11.42 7.88
CA ARG A 200 -6.39 12.30 6.75
C ARG A 200 -7.32 11.62 5.78
N SER A 201 -8.33 12.35 5.33
CA SER A 201 -9.24 11.91 4.29
C SER A 201 -9.61 13.08 3.41
N GLY A 202 -9.61 12.88 2.10
CA GLY A 202 -10.01 13.93 1.17
C GLY A 202 -9.41 13.82 -0.22
N VAL A 203 -9.47 14.92 -0.94
CA VAL A 203 -8.94 15.01 -2.29
C VAL A 203 -7.42 14.93 -2.25
N ASN A 204 -6.87 14.05 -3.07
CA ASN A 204 -5.43 13.94 -3.26
C ASN A 204 -4.94 15.03 -4.21
N THR A 205 -4.09 15.92 -3.73
CA THR A 205 -3.56 17.03 -4.53
C THR A 205 -2.60 16.58 -5.63
N VAL A 206 -2.02 15.39 -5.49
CA VAL A 206 -1.08 14.80 -6.46
C VAL A 206 -1.75 13.81 -7.43
N GLY A 207 -3.07 13.62 -7.31
CA GLY A 207 -3.83 12.75 -8.21
C GLY A 207 -3.82 13.25 -9.66
N SER A 208 -3.59 12.35 -10.62
CA SER A 208 -3.61 12.68 -12.05
C SER A 208 -5.00 12.57 -12.67
N LEU A 209 -5.24 13.37 -13.70
CA LEU A 209 -6.40 13.20 -14.58
C LEU A 209 -6.22 11.89 -15.37
N CYS A 210 -7.21 11.00 -15.30
CA CYS A 210 -7.32 9.89 -16.23
C CYS A 210 -7.97 10.37 -17.52
N GLY A 211 -7.40 10.02 -18.66
CA GLY A 211 -8.09 10.16 -19.94
C GLY A 211 -9.30 9.20 -20.01
N PRO A 212 -10.28 9.46 -20.91
CA PRO A 212 -11.49 8.65 -21.05
C PRO A 212 -11.20 7.16 -21.31
N ASP A 213 -10.10 6.83 -21.98
CA ASP A 213 -9.71 5.45 -22.31
C ASP A 213 -9.11 4.67 -21.11
N MET A 214 -8.90 5.33 -19.99
CA MET A 214 -8.28 4.76 -18.80
C MET A 214 -9.32 4.42 -17.71
N ILE A 215 -10.55 4.80 -17.93
CA ILE A 215 -11.68 4.49 -17.05
C ILE A 215 -12.24 3.17 -17.58
N GLY A 216 -11.90 2.06 -16.94
CA GLY A 216 -12.46 0.74 -17.28
C GLY A 216 -13.99 0.74 -17.38
N PRO A 217 -14.72 -0.36 -17.17
CA PRO A 217 -16.16 -0.48 -17.41
C PRO A 217 -17.06 0.47 -16.61
N PHE A 218 -16.49 1.47 -15.97
CA PHE A 218 -17.17 2.55 -15.24
C PHE A 218 -17.40 3.78 -16.11
N ASP A 219 -17.89 3.55 -17.31
CA ASP A 219 -18.29 4.59 -18.26
C ASP A 219 -19.20 5.63 -17.58
N GLY A 220 -18.72 6.86 -17.53
CA GLY A 220 -19.47 8.01 -17.03
C GLY A 220 -18.91 8.65 -15.75
N LEU A 221 -17.96 8.04 -15.06
CA LEU A 221 -17.26 8.67 -13.94
C LEU A 221 -15.99 9.34 -14.48
N GLN A 222 -16.05 10.62 -14.76
CA GLN A 222 -14.84 11.44 -14.98
C GLN A 222 -14.02 11.39 -13.69
N GLY A 223 -13.06 10.47 -13.62
CA GLY A 223 -12.23 10.24 -12.46
C GLY A 223 -10.80 10.72 -12.69
N LYS A 224 -10.17 11.12 -11.62
CA LYS A 224 -8.73 11.25 -11.56
C LYS A 224 -8.18 9.97 -10.95
N ARG A 225 -7.09 9.42 -11.47
CA ARG A 225 -6.35 8.38 -10.74
C ARG A 225 -5.90 8.94 -9.40
N ASN A 226 -6.08 8.14 -8.34
CA ASN A 226 -5.77 8.54 -6.96
C ASN A 226 -6.43 9.88 -6.59
N TYR A 227 -7.66 10.11 -7.03
CA TYR A 227 -8.36 11.38 -6.80
C TYR A 227 -8.58 11.67 -5.32
N CYS A 228 -8.98 10.68 -4.57
CA CYS A 228 -9.11 10.77 -3.12
C CYS A 228 -8.10 9.84 -2.46
N ILE A 229 -7.60 10.22 -1.30
CA ILE A 229 -6.73 9.39 -0.48
C ILE A 229 -7.22 9.39 0.96
N LEU A 230 -7.18 8.23 1.58
CA LEU A 230 -7.40 8.02 3.01
C LEU A 230 -6.11 7.52 3.63
N HIS A 231 -5.60 8.26 4.61
CA HIS A 231 -4.56 7.81 5.51
C HIS A 231 -5.19 7.46 6.85
N ALA A 232 -4.97 6.24 7.30
CA ALA A 232 -5.50 5.74 8.56
C ALA A 232 -4.47 4.90 9.30
N ARG A 233 -4.60 4.85 10.62
CA ARG A 233 -3.82 3.98 11.49
C ARG A 233 -4.76 2.98 12.13
N VAL A 234 -4.40 1.71 12.07
CA VAL A 234 -5.08 0.64 12.80
C VAL A 234 -4.31 0.40 14.09
N VAL A 235 -4.95 0.65 15.22
CA VAL A 235 -4.36 0.48 16.55
C VAL A 235 -4.77 -0.87 17.17
N PRO A 236 -3.97 -1.44 18.08
CA PRO A 236 -4.39 -2.60 18.84
C PRO A 236 -5.67 -2.33 19.63
N LEU A 237 -6.52 -3.34 19.78
CA LEU A 237 -7.65 -3.23 20.71
C LEU A 237 -7.13 -2.94 22.12
N LYS A 238 -7.64 -1.90 22.73
CA LYS A 238 -7.47 -1.69 24.18
C LYS A 238 -8.35 -2.73 24.87
N LEU A 239 -7.73 -3.74 25.47
CA LEU A 239 -8.43 -4.57 26.42
C LEU A 239 -8.84 -3.64 27.58
N SER A 240 -10.15 -3.52 27.87
CA SER A 240 -10.59 -2.79 29.05
C SER A 240 -9.99 -3.47 30.28
N SER A 241 -9.35 -2.70 31.14
CA SER A 241 -8.80 -3.19 32.41
C SER A 241 -9.90 -3.73 33.35
N ASP A 242 -11.15 -3.59 32.97
CA ASP A 242 -12.32 -3.92 33.80
C ASP A 242 -12.82 -5.36 33.61
N GLY A 243 -12.06 -6.21 32.88
CA GLY A 243 -12.48 -7.58 32.53
C GLY A 243 -12.12 -8.68 33.55
N TRP A 244 -11.59 -8.35 34.74
CA TRP A 244 -11.14 -9.36 35.69
C TRP A 244 -12.07 -9.56 36.92
N ASP A 245 -13.20 -8.84 36.98
CA ASP A 245 -14.13 -8.90 38.14
C ASP A 245 -15.35 -9.79 37.94
N LEU A 246 -15.34 -10.76 37.02
CA LEU A 246 -16.49 -11.65 36.77
C LEU A 246 -16.25 -13.13 37.12
N PHE A 247 -15.27 -13.45 37.95
CA PHE A 247 -15.11 -14.79 38.54
C PHE A 247 -14.70 -14.69 40.02
N ASP A 248 -15.66 -14.27 40.84
CA ASP A 248 -15.77 -14.62 42.27
C ASP A 248 -17.13 -15.31 42.51
#